data_dca8184a2c56a3cf6f70e546f1a1ccc1
#
_entry.id   dca8184a2c56a3cf6f70e546f1a1ccc1
#
_cell.length_a   1.000
_cell.length_b   1.000
_cell.length_c   1.000
_cell.angle_alpha   90.00
_cell.angle_beta   90.00
_cell.angle_gamma   90.00
#
_symmetry.space_group_name_H-M   'P 1'
#
loop_
_entity.id
_entity.type
_entity.pdbx_description
1 polymer ?
#
loop_
_entity_poly.entity_id
_entity_poly.type
_entity_poly.pdbx_seq_one_letter_code
_entity_poly.pdbx_strand_id
1 'polypeptide(L)'
;MIILAAIISALAAFFLILLVAVYFQHVRRMSIFYRLRRHHVIEAGQVMEQPYLERMRRWLRKAAAPIAEHGPIQALDFRMRQAGIPLLGGEFMVLLVVSALAAFLIGWMLTLELATAFLMGGLVAAAIWIFVAWRAYRRRNAFTEQLGDCLTTIANALRAGYSFPQAVEVVAKEMEPPISDEFAQVSREVSMGVPLEAALEAMGRRVGSADLDLMITSVLIQREVGGNLAQILDNIGDTIQERIRMKREIFALTAQGRLSAWVLLVLPFVMALFMYIFKPEQLMILLDEPVGRMALMISLFLELVGYVVIQKIVHIDV
;
A
#
# COMPACT_ATOMS: atom_id res chain seq x y z
N MET A 1 -6.38 20.98 30.89
CA MET A 1 -5.37 21.53 29.96
C MET A 1 -4.64 20.44 29.20
N ILE A 2 -4.06 19.41 29.82
CA ILE A 2 -3.28 18.33 29.17
C ILE A 2 -4.12 17.56 28.13
N ILE A 3 -5.38 17.20 28.45
CA ILE A 3 -6.27 16.46 27.54
C ILE A 3 -6.62 17.30 26.30
N LEU A 4 -6.87 18.60 26.47
CA LEU A 4 -7.17 19.51 25.35
C LEU A 4 -5.95 19.67 24.42
N ALA A 5 -4.75 19.80 24.98
CA ALA A 5 -3.50 19.85 24.24
C ALA A 5 -3.24 18.55 23.49
N ALA A 6 -3.50 17.40 24.10
CA ALA A 6 -3.39 16.07 23.45
C ALA A 6 -4.38 15.92 22.28
N ILE A 7 -5.61 16.41 22.41
CA ILE A 7 -6.61 16.38 21.33
C ILE A 7 -6.19 17.30 20.17
N ILE A 8 -5.73 18.52 20.45
CA ILE A 8 -5.29 19.47 19.43
C ILE A 8 -4.04 18.93 18.70
N SER A 9 -3.10 18.30 19.43
CA SER A 9 -1.92 17.71 18.85
C SER A 9 -2.24 16.48 17.99
N ALA A 10 -3.19 15.64 18.41
CA ALA A 10 -3.68 14.52 17.60
C ALA A 10 -4.37 14.99 16.32
N LEU A 11 -5.18 16.07 16.40
CA LEU A 11 -5.80 16.70 15.24
C LEU A 11 -4.77 17.29 14.27
N ALA A 12 -3.74 17.96 14.77
CA ALA A 12 -2.65 18.50 13.94
C ALA A 12 -1.86 17.39 13.23
N ALA A 13 -1.54 16.29 13.93
CA ALA A 13 -0.92 15.11 13.35
C ALA A 13 -1.80 14.45 12.28
N PHE A 14 -3.10 14.30 12.57
CA PHE A 14 -4.07 13.78 11.62
C PHE A 14 -4.15 14.64 10.35
N PHE A 15 -4.20 15.97 10.49
CA PHE A 15 -4.22 16.90 9.37
C PHE A 15 -2.94 16.84 8.55
N LEU A 16 -1.79 16.67 9.17
CA LEU A 16 -0.49 16.54 8.50
C LEU A 16 -0.38 15.22 7.74
N ILE A 17 -0.86 14.12 8.31
CA ILE A 17 -0.98 12.82 7.62
C ILE A 17 -1.95 12.93 6.44
N LEU A 18 -3.09 13.60 6.62
CA LEU A 18 -4.09 13.81 5.58
C LEU A 18 -3.54 14.67 4.44
N LEU A 19 -2.76 15.71 4.73
CA LEU A 19 -2.07 16.56 3.75
C LEU A 19 -1.06 15.76 2.93
N VAL A 20 -0.26 14.91 3.58
CA VAL A 20 0.67 13.99 2.93
C VAL A 20 -0.08 12.97 2.05
N ALA A 21 -1.18 12.39 2.55
CA ALA A 21 -2.00 11.44 1.79
C ALA A 21 -2.67 12.10 0.57
N VAL A 22 -3.20 13.33 0.72
CA VAL A 22 -3.78 14.12 -0.38
C VAL A 22 -2.70 14.48 -1.41
N TYR A 23 -1.50 14.86 -0.96
CA TYR A 23 -0.36 15.11 -1.85
C TYR A 23 -0.04 13.86 -2.68
N PHE A 24 0.03 12.68 -2.07
CA PHE A 24 0.24 11.42 -2.78
C PHE A 24 -0.91 11.07 -3.74
N GLN A 25 -2.16 11.35 -3.38
CA GLN A 25 -3.31 11.16 -4.28
C GLN A 25 -3.26 12.13 -5.46
N HIS A 26 -2.88 13.38 -5.23
CA HIS A 26 -2.81 14.39 -6.28
C HIS A 26 -1.70 14.08 -7.31
N VAL A 27 -0.54 13.63 -6.85
CA VAL A 27 0.55 13.16 -7.72
C VAL A 27 0.09 11.98 -8.60
N ARG A 28 -0.79 11.10 -8.10
CA ARG A 28 -1.37 9.98 -8.87
C ARG A 28 -2.34 10.46 -9.97
N ARG A 29 -3.16 11.47 -9.70
CA ARG A 29 -4.06 12.03 -10.74
C ARG A 29 -3.29 12.58 -11.93
N MET A 30 -2.14 13.20 -11.70
CA MET A 30 -1.26 13.68 -12.77
C MET A 30 -0.79 12.54 -13.70
N SER A 31 -0.47 11.34 -13.17
CA SER A 31 -0.06 10.20 -14.00
C SER A 31 -1.17 9.68 -14.90
N ILE A 32 -2.43 9.77 -14.48
CA ILE A 32 -3.61 9.40 -15.28
C ILE A 32 -3.83 10.41 -16.41
N PHE A 33 -3.67 11.72 -16.15
CA PHE A 33 -3.76 12.75 -17.18
C PHE A 33 -2.67 12.63 -18.25
N TYR A 34 -1.44 12.25 -17.88
CA TYR A 34 -0.38 11.94 -18.84
C TYR A 34 -0.72 10.76 -19.77
N ARG A 35 -1.54 9.81 -19.32
CA ARG A 35 -1.98 8.66 -20.14
C ARG A 35 -3.12 9.04 -21.08
N LEU A 36 -4.11 9.81 -20.63
CA LEU A 36 -5.20 10.30 -21.47
C LEU A 36 -4.68 11.15 -22.63
N ARG A 37 -3.57 11.87 -22.43
CA ARG A 37 -2.87 12.61 -23.48
C ARG A 37 -2.23 11.70 -24.55
N ARG A 38 -1.91 10.46 -24.22
CA ARG A 38 -1.30 9.49 -25.15
C ARG A 38 -2.30 8.91 -26.13
N HIS A 39 -3.59 8.94 -25.85
CA HIS A 39 -4.65 8.38 -26.68
C HIS A 39 -5.33 9.41 -27.60
N HIS A 40 -4.72 10.56 -27.87
CA HIS A 40 -5.24 11.61 -28.78
C HIS A 40 -6.70 12.08 -28.54
N VAL A 41 -7.26 11.87 -27.35
CA VAL A 41 -8.67 12.16 -27.05
C VAL A 41 -8.86 13.58 -26.49
N ILE A 42 -7.79 14.28 -26.12
CA ILE A 42 -7.90 15.64 -25.60
C ILE A 42 -6.90 16.53 -26.34
N GLU A 43 -7.41 17.36 -27.24
CA GLU A 43 -6.68 18.51 -27.76
C GLU A 43 -6.18 19.38 -26.62
N ALA A 44 -5.02 19.99 -26.87
CA ALA A 44 -4.22 20.77 -25.92
C ALA A 44 -4.99 21.89 -25.19
N GLY A 45 -5.89 21.51 -24.31
CA GLY A 45 -6.31 22.39 -23.23
C GLY A 45 -5.14 22.48 -22.24
N GLN A 46 -4.65 23.70 -22.03
CA GLN A 46 -3.53 24.07 -21.15
C GLN A 46 -3.60 23.28 -19.85
N VAL A 47 -2.78 22.22 -19.71
CA VAL A 47 -2.45 21.67 -18.40
C VAL A 47 -1.70 22.78 -17.69
N MET A 48 -2.40 23.48 -16.81
CA MET A 48 -1.81 24.47 -15.93
C MET A 48 -0.76 23.74 -15.08
N GLU A 49 0.48 23.72 -15.56
CA GLU A 49 1.63 23.27 -14.77
C GLU A 49 1.63 24.15 -13.54
N GLN A 50 1.29 23.56 -12.40
CA GLN A 50 1.31 24.30 -11.15
C GLN A 50 2.77 24.55 -10.77
N PRO A 51 3.28 25.77 -10.92
CA PRO A 51 4.72 26.10 -10.75
C PRO A 51 5.21 25.83 -9.32
N TYR A 52 4.28 25.72 -8.36
CA TYR A 52 4.58 25.40 -6.96
C TYR A 52 5.04 23.95 -6.76
N LEU A 53 4.45 22.99 -7.46
CA LEU A 53 4.82 21.58 -7.34
C LEU A 53 6.20 21.31 -7.93
N GLU A 54 6.55 21.98 -9.03
CA GLU A 54 7.88 21.87 -9.62
C GLU A 54 8.97 22.55 -8.76
N ARG A 55 8.65 23.69 -8.13
CA ARG A 55 9.56 24.34 -7.18
C ARG A 55 9.80 23.48 -5.96
N MET A 56 8.75 22.89 -5.40
CA MET A 56 8.85 21.99 -4.24
C MET A 56 9.67 20.74 -4.60
N ARG A 57 9.42 20.13 -5.78
CA ARG A 57 10.17 18.98 -6.27
C ARG A 57 11.64 19.29 -6.52
N ARG A 58 11.96 20.46 -7.08
CA ARG A 58 13.35 20.94 -7.24
C ARG A 58 14.04 21.18 -5.92
N TRP A 59 13.32 21.72 -4.93
CA TRP A 59 13.86 21.92 -3.59
C TRP A 59 14.11 20.58 -2.88
N LEU A 60 13.16 19.65 -2.93
CA LEU A 60 13.31 18.29 -2.39
C LEU A 60 14.50 17.56 -3.02
N ARG A 61 14.69 17.65 -4.34
CA ARG A 61 15.85 17.06 -5.02
C ARG A 61 17.18 17.67 -4.57
N LYS A 62 17.24 18.98 -4.37
CA LYS A 62 18.44 19.64 -3.86
C LYS A 62 18.75 19.25 -2.42
N ALA A 63 17.72 19.14 -1.57
CA ALA A 63 17.88 18.70 -0.19
C ALA A 63 18.22 17.21 -0.07
N ALA A 64 17.74 16.38 -1.00
CA ALA A 64 18.02 14.95 -1.05
C ALA A 64 19.39 14.59 -1.66
N ALA A 65 19.99 15.47 -2.46
CA ALA A 65 21.25 15.21 -3.17
C ALA A 65 22.40 14.70 -2.26
N PRO A 66 22.69 15.32 -1.09
CA PRO A 66 23.80 14.87 -0.23
C PRO A 66 23.51 13.54 0.46
N ILE A 67 22.25 13.12 0.51
CA ILE A 67 21.82 11.94 1.25
C ILE A 67 21.64 10.74 0.30
N ALA A 68 21.45 10.98 -1.00
CA ALA A 68 21.11 9.98 -2.01
C ALA A 68 22.18 8.89 -2.24
N GLU A 69 23.44 9.15 -1.88
CA GLU A 69 24.56 8.22 -2.11
C GLU A 69 24.71 7.12 -1.04
N HIS A 70 23.91 7.16 0.03
CA HIS A 70 24.03 6.18 1.12
C HIS A 70 23.22 4.91 0.81
N GLY A 71 23.81 3.74 1.02
CA GLY A 71 23.23 2.41 0.73
C GLY A 71 21.80 2.16 1.23
N PRO A 72 21.38 2.59 2.43
CA PRO A 72 19.99 2.40 2.89
C PRO A 72 18.94 3.14 2.05
N ILE A 73 19.32 4.18 1.30
CA ILE A 73 18.39 4.95 0.47
C ILE A 73 18.06 4.23 -0.84
N GLN A 74 18.98 3.42 -1.37
CA GLN A 74 18.70 2.58 -2.53
C GLN A 74 17.61 1.53 -2.22
N ALA A 75 17.62 0.96 -1.00
CA ALA A 75 16.54 0.07 -0.55
C ALA A 75 15.19 0.80 -0.42
N LEU A 76 15.24 2.10 -0.07
CA LEU A 76 14.05 2.94 0.02
C LEU A 76 13.50 3.32 -1.36
N ASP A 77 14.37 3.61 -2.32
CA ASP A 77 14.00 3.81 -3.74
C ASP A 77 13.22 2.62 -4.27
N PHE A 78 13.69 1.42 -3.94
CA PHE A 78 13.04 0.18 -4.33
C PHE A 78 11.62 0.07 -3.75
N ARG A 79 11.45 0.35 -2.46
CA ARG A 79 10.13 0.36 -1.79
C ARG A 79 9.19 1.42 -2.36
N MET A 80 9.69 2.62 -2.70
CA MET A 80 8.90 3.67 -3.33
C MET A 80 8.38 3.24 -4.70
N ARG A 81 9.23 2.59 -5.51
CA ARG A 81 8.83 2.01 -6.80
C ARG A 81 7.78 0.93 -6.62
N GLN A 82 7.94 0.03 -5.64
CA GLN A 82 6.93 -0.99 -5.30
C GLN A 82 5.58 -0.36 -4.91
N ALA A 83 5.61 0.73 -4.15
CA ALA A 83 4.40 1.48 -3.78
C ALA A 83 3.77 2.25 -4.96
N GLY A 84 4.45 2.32 -6.12
CA GLY A 84 4.03 3.12 -7.26
C GLY A 84 4.01 4.62 -6.96
N ILE A 85 4.89 5.07 -6.07
CA ILE A 85 5.03 6.47 -5.68
C ILE A 85 6.15 7.07 -6.54
N PRO A 86 5.89 8.13 -7.30
CA PRO A 86 6.88 8.74 -8.19
C PRO A 86 7.82 9.69 -7.42
N LEU A 87 8.34 9.22 -6.28
CA LEU A 87 9.35 9.90 -5.46
C LEU A 87 10.60 9.03 -5.37
N LEU A 88 11.75 9.68 -5.37
CA LEU A 88 13.03 9.05 -5.04
C LEU A 88 13.09 8.81 -3.52
N GLY A 89 13.78 7.75 -3.08
CA GLY A 89 13.93 7.42 -1.66
C GLY A 89 14.53 8.56 -0.84
N GLY A 90 15.46 9.32 -1.43
CA GLY A 90 15.99 10.54 -0.82
C GLY A 90 14.94 11.64 -0.64
N GLU A 91 14.07 11.87 -1.62
CA GLU A 91 12.96 12.83 -1.53
C GLU A 91 11.96 12.42 -0.43
N PHE A 92 11.67 11.12 -0.35
CA PHE A 92 10.80 10.57 0.71
C PHE A 92 11.43 10.71 2.10
N MET A 93 12.73 10.44 2.25
CA MET A 93 13.43 10.59 3.52
C MET A 93 13.40 12.04 4.00
N VAL A 94 13.65 13.01 3.12
CA VAL A 94 13.54 14.43 3.45
C VAL A 94 12.13 14.78 3.89
N LEU A 95 11.10 14.32 3.16
CA LEU A 95 9.70 14.57 3.50
C LEU A 95 9.33 13.95 4.87
N LEU A 96 9.81 12.73 5.15
CA LEU A 96 9.59 12.06 6.43
C LEU A 96 10.25 12.82 7.59
N VAL A 97 11.51 13.25 7.42
CA VAL A 97 12.24 14.00 8.45
C VAL A 97 11.59 15.36 8.69
N VAL A 98 11.25 16.09 7.63
CA VAL A 98 10.61 17.41 7.74
C VAL A 98 9.24 17.30 8.42
N SER A 99 8.43 16.30 8.06
CA SER A 99 7.11 16.10 8.68
C SER A 99 7.21 15.66 10.15
N ALA A 100 8.17 14.78 10.48
CA ALA A 100 8.42 14.36 11.86
C ALA A 100 8.93 15.52 12.72
N LEU A 101 9.85 16.35 12.18
CA LEU A 101 10.36 17.54 12.86
C LEU A 101 9.27 18.60 13.07
N ALA A 102 8.41 18.82 12.08
CA ALA A 102 7.27 19.71 12.21
C ALA A 102 6.30 19.25 13.31
N ALA A 103 5.98 17.94 13.33
CA ALA A 103 5.15 17.36 14.38
C ALA A 103 5.80 17.43 15.76
N PHE A 104 7.12 17.24 15.87
CA PHE A 104 7.88 17.41 17.09
C PHE A 104 7.81 18.85 17.58
N LEU A 105 8.05 19.84 16.72
CA LEU A 105 8.01 21.26 17.09
C LEU A 105 6.60 21.71 17.53
N ILE A 106 5.56 21.25 16.83
CA ILE A 106 4.18 21.50 17.19
C ILE A 106 3.88 20.88 18.55
N GLY A 107 4.25 19.63 18.78
CA GLY A 107 4.07 18.95 20.06
C GLY A 107 4.77 19.68 21.21
N TRP A 108 6.02 20.09 20.98
CA TRP A 108 6.77 20.86 22.00
C TRP A 108 6.15 22.22 22.28
N MET A 109 5.69 22.94 21.26
CA MET A 109 5.07 24.25 21.41
C MET A 109 3.73 24.19 22.18
N LEU A 110 2.99 23.09 22.03
CA LEU A 110 1.68 22.91 22.68
C LEU A 110 1.79 22.41 24.12
N THR A 111 2.74 21.53 24.43
CA THR A 111 2.82 20.86 25.74
C THR A 111 3.99 21.31 26.60
N LEU A 112 5.02 21.95 26.00
CA LEU A 112 6.31 22.29 26.62
C LEU A 112 7.05 21.06 27.24
N GLU A 113 6.59 19.84 26.95
CA GLU A 113 7.18 18.59 27.43
C GLU A 113 7.90 17.87 26.28
N LEU A 114 9.17 17.54 26.46
CA LEU A 114 9.97 16.85 25.45
C LEU A 114 9.45 15.44 25.15
N ALA A 115 8.91 14.74 26.16
CA ALA A 115 8.40 13.38 26.00
C ALA A 115 7.22 13.34 24.99
N THR A 116 6.27 14.25 25.11
CA THR A 116 5.12 14.37 24.20
C THR A 116 5.54 14.80 22.79
N ALA A 117 6.53 15.69 22.68
CA ALA A 117 7.10 16.11 21.40
C ALA A 117 7.74 14.94 20.63
N PHE A 118 8.57 14.11 21.30
CA PHE A 118 9.17 12.92 20.70
C PHE A 118 8.10 11.89 20.31
N LEU A 119 7.09 11.68 21.14
CA LEU A 119 5.99 10.76 20.85
C LEU A 119 5.22 11.20 19.61
N MET A 120 4.93 12.49 19.45
CA MET A 120 4.25 13.05 18.28
C MET A 120 5.07 12.90 16.99
N GLY A 121 6.35 13.27 17.03
CA GLY A 121 7.24 13.12 15.87
C GLY A 121 7.38 11.64 15.45
N GLY A 122 7.52 10.75 16.43
CA GLY A 122 7.60 9.30 16.22
C GLY A 122 6.31 8.71 15.64
N LEU A 123 5.14 9.11 16.15
CA LEU A 123 3.84 8.68 15.63
C LEU A 123 3.63 9.10 14.17
N VAL A 124 3.98 10.33 13.81
CA VAL A 124 3.85 10.82 12.43
C VAL A 124 4.80 10.05 11.51
N ALA A 125 6.06 9.84 11.91
CA ALA A 125 7.01 9.06 11.13
C ALA A 125 6.54 7.61 10.93
N ALA A 126 6.06 6.96 11.98
CA ALA A 126 5.52 5.60 11.94
C ALA A 126 4.28 5.52 11.03
N ALA A 127 3.35 6.48 11.13
CA ALA A 127 2.15 6.52 10.32
C ALA A 127 2.47 6.66 8.82
N ILE A 128 3.41 7.53 8.45
CA ILE A 128 3.87 7.68 7.06
C ILE A 128 4.50 6.37 6.55
N TRP A 129 5.33 5.73 7.37
CA TRP A 129 5.96 4.46 7.03
C TRP A 129 4.95 3.34 6.81
N ILE A 130 3.99 3.19 7.73
CA ILE A 130 2.90 2.21 7.64
C ILE A 130 2.05 2.48 6.39
N PHE A 131 1.75 3.74 6.09
CA PHE A 131 1.00 4.12 4.89
C PHE A 131 1.70 3.70 3.60
N VAL A 132 3.01 3.93 3.48
CA VAL A 132 3.79 3.51 2.30
C VAL A 132 3.84 1.99 2.18
N ALA A 133 4.08 1.27 3.29
CA ALA A 133 4.09 -0.19 3.31
C ALA A 133 2.73 -0.77 2.90
N TRP A 134 1.63 -0.22 3.43
CA TRP A 134 0.27 -0.61 3.08
C TRP A 134 -0.04 -0.36 1.59
N ARG A 135 0.43 0.78 1.06
CA ARG A 135 0.24 1.11 -0.35
C ARG A 135 1.02 0.16 -1.28
N ALA A 136 2.27 -0.18 -0.93
CA ALA A 136 3.05 -1.16 -1.67
C ALA A 136 2.36 -2.53 -1.67
N TYR A 137 1.88 -2.96 -0.50
CA TYR A 137 1.11 -4.20 -0.36
C TYR A 137 -0.16 -4.20 -1.23
N ARG A 138 -0.98 -3.13 -1.16
CA ARG A 138 -2.18 -3.00 -2.01
C ARG A 138 -1.87 -3.03 -3.49
N ARG A 139 -0.80 -2.36 -3.94
CA ARG A 139 -0.42 -2.35 -5.35
C ARG A 139 0.02 -3.73 -5.82
N ARG A 140 0.81 -4.44 -5.01
CA ARG A 140 1.22 -5.81 -5.29
C ARG A 140 0.02 -6.76 -5.38
N ASN A 141 -0.90 -6.69 -4.43
CA ASN A 141 -2.10 -7.53 -4.46
C ASN A 141 -2.97 -7.23 -5.68
N ALA A 142 -3.21 -5.96 -6.01
CA ALA A 142 -3.94 -5.58 -7.21
C ALA A 142 -3.26 -6.06 -8.50
N PHE A 143 -1.92 -6.09 -8.54
CA PHE A 143 -1.15 -6.68 -9.64
C PHE A 143 -1.40 -8.19 -9.73
N THR A 144 -1.30 -8.91 -8.61
CA THR A 144 -1.50 -10.36 -8.57
C THR A 144 -2.94 -10.74 -8.94
N GLU A 145 -3.93 -9.95 -8.51
CA GLU A 145 -5.34 -10.16 -8.89
C GLU A 145 -5.59 -10.02 -10.39
N GLN A 146 -4.86 -9.16 -11.07
CA GLN A 146 -4.97 -8.96 -12.53
C GLN A 146 -4.08 -9.94 -13.32
N LEU A 147 -3.14 -10.63 -12.67
CA LEU A 147 -2.12 -11.43 -13.37
C LEU A 147 -2.73 -12.59 -14.14
N GLY A 148 -3.76 -13.27 -13.61
CA GLY A 148 -4.46 -14.36 -14.31
C GLY A 148 -5.03 -13.90 -15.66
N ASP A 149 -5.77 -12.79 -15.66
CA ASP A 149 -6.35 -12.21 -16.90
C ASP A 149 -5.26 -11.73 -17.87
N CYS A 150 -4.15 -11.22 -17.34
CA CYS A 150 -2.98 -10.83 -18.11
C CYS A 150 -2.38 -12.03 -18.86
N LEU A 151 -2.20 -13.16 -18.18
CA LEU A 151 -1.64 -14.37 -18.77
C LEU A 151 -2.55 -14.93 -19.88
N THR A 152 -3.85 -14.94 -19.67
CA THR A 152 -4.86 -15.29 -20.68
C THR A 152 -4.76 -14.37 -21.90
N THR A 153 -4.60 -13.06 -21.68
CA THR A 153 -4.45 -12.08 -22.77
C THR A 153 -3.17 -12.35 -23.57
N ILE A 154 -2.04 -12.61 -22.90
CA ILE A 154 -0.77 -12.96 -23.56
C ILE A 154 -0.93 -14.27 -24.34
N ALA A 155 -1.52 -15.31 -23.75
CA ALA A 155 -1.74 -16.61 -24.39
C ALA A 155 -2.59 -16.49 -25.67
N ASN A 156 -3.66 -15.68 -25.61
CA ASN A 156 -4.50 -15.41 -26.77
C ASN A 156 -3.74 -14.66 -27.87
N ALA A 157 -2.92 -13.68 -27.53
CA ALA A 157 -2.09 -12.98 -28.50
C ALA A 157 -1.07 -13.91 -29.16
N LEU A 158 -0.42 -14.81 -28.38
CA LEU A 158 0.49 -15.81 -28.91
C LEU A 158 -0.20 -16.80 -29.85
N ARG A 159 -1.41 -17.26 -29.54
CA ARG A 159 -2.22 -18.11 -30.43
C ARG A 159 -2.63 -17.40 -31.72
N ALA A 160 -2.84 -16.09 -31.65
CA ALA A 160 -3.09 -15.26 -32.83
C ALA A 160 -1.83 -15.02 -33.70
N GLY A 161 -0.67 -15.57 -33.29
CA GLY A 161 0.59 -15.47 -34.04
C GLY A 161 1.45 -14.25 -33.68
N TYR A 162 1.09 -13.49 -32.65
CA TYR A 162 1.97 -12.43 -32.16
C TYR A 162 3.22 -13.01 -31.48
N SER A 163 4.34 -12.33 -31.61
CA SER A 163 5.52 -12.62 -30.81
C SER A 163 5.30 -12.25 -29.33
N PHE A 164 6.05 -12.85 -28.43
CA PHE A 164 5.93 -12.54 -27.00
C PHE A 164 6.12 -11.03 -26.68
N PRO A 165 7.10 -10.30 -27.26
CA PRO A 165 7.20 -8.84 -27.08
C PRO A 165 5.96 -8.08 -27.57
N GLN A 166 5.33 -8.53 -28.66
CA GLN A 166 4.08 -7.91 -29.15
C GLN A 166 2.92 -8.20 -28.20
N ALA A 167 2.81 -9.41 -27.64
CA ALA A 167 1.81 -9.75 -26.64
C ALA A 167 1.99 -8.91 -25.37
N VAL A 168 3.23 -8.65 -24.92
CA VAL A 168 3.56 -7.71 -23.82
C VAL A 168 3.04 -6.30 -24.13
N GLU A 169 3.17 -5.86 -25.40
CA GLU A 169 2.67 -4.54 -25.82
C GLU A 169 1.13 -4.47 -25.81
N VAL A 170 0.44 -5.56 -26.17
CA VAL A 170 -1.03 -5.66 -26.07
C VAL A 170 -1.47 -5.46 -24.63
N VAL A 171 -0.88 -6.20 -23.68
CA VAL A 171 -1.17 -6.03 -22.24
C VAL A 171 -0.92 -4.60 -21.76
N ALA A 172 0.19 -4.00 -22.19
CA ALA A 172 0.53 -2.63 -21.83
C ALA A 172 -0.49 -1.59 -22.31
N LYS A 173 -1.22 -1.89 -23.39
CA LYS A 173 -2.21 -0.97 -24.00
C LYS A 173 -3.63 -1.23 -23.50
N GLU A 174 -4.01 -2.49 -23.35
CA GLU A 174 -5.40 -2.90 -23.10
C GLU A 174 -5.75 -3.03 -21.63
N MET A 175 -4.78 -3.39 -20.78
CA MET A 175 -5.05 -3.61 -19.37
C MET A 175 -4.96 -2.33 -18.53
N GLU A 176 -5.59 -2.38 -17.35
CA GLU A 176 -5.55 -1.29 -16.38
C GLU A 176 -4.31 -1.37 -15.46
N PRO A 177 -3.88 -0.24 -14.84
CA PRO A 177 -2.87 -0.25 -13.81
C PRO A 177 -3.27 -1.11 -12.59
N PRO A 178 -2.32 -1.78 -11.94
CA PRO A 178 -0.86 -1.65 -12.06
C PRO A 178 -0.18 -2.50 -13.15
N ILE A 179 -0.86 -3.49 -13.75
CA ILE A 179 -0.26 -4.38 -14.74
C ILE A 179 0.22 -3.61 -15.97
N SER A 180 -0.63 -2.80 -16.59
CA SER A 180 -0.24 -2.04 -17.77
C SER A 180 1.00 -1.18 -17.57
N ASP A 181 1.22 -0.65 -16.36
CA ASP A 181 2.39 0.17 -16.04
C ASP A 181 3.69 -0.62 -16.12
N GLU A 182 3.71 -1.80 -15.52
CA GLU A 182 4.89 -2.65 -15.45
C GLU A 182 5.19 -3.28 -16.83
N PHE A 183 4.17 -3.77 -17.54
CA PHE A 183 4.35 -4.31 -18.88
C PHE A 183 4.71 -3.23 -19.90
N ALA A 184 4.19 -2.01 -19.77
CA ALA A 184 4.64 -0.88 -20.58
C ALA A 184 6.09 -0.49 -20.31
N GLN A 185 6.56 -0.69 -19.08
CA GLN A 185 7.98 -0.48 -18.76
C GLN A 185 8.85 -1.55 -19.41
N VAL A 186 8.47 -2.84 -19.32
CA VAL A 186 9.18 -3.93 -20.00
C VAL A 186 9.23 -3.68 -21.51
N SER A 187 8.10 -3.32 -22.13
CA SER A 187 8.05 -3.01 -23.57
C SER A 187 9.00 -1.88 -23.95
N ARG A 188 9.10 -0.81 -23.13
CA ARG A 188 10.04 0.29 -23.36
C ARG A 188 11.50 -0.15 -23.20
N GLU A 189 11.83 -0.91 -22.15
CA GLU A 189 13.18 -1.41 -21.88
C GLU A 189 13.66 -2.28 -23.05
N VAL A 190 12.81 -3.20 -23.53
CA VAL A 190 13.10 -4.05 -24.70
C VAL A 190 13.26 -3.22 -25.98
N SER A 191 12.41 -2.20 -26.19
CA SER A 191 12.51 -1.29 -27.34
C SER A 191 13.81 -0.46 -27.34
N MET A 192 14.40 -0.23 -26.16
CA MET A 192 15.70 0.43 -26.01
C MET A 192 16.89 -0.54 -26.14
N GLY A 193 16.64 -1.83 -26.44
CA GLY A 193 17.68 -2.84 -26.63
C GLY A 193 18.05 -3.63 -25.38
N VAL A 194 17.33 -3.47 -24.26
CA VAL A 194 17.55 -4.31 -23.08
C VAL A 194 17.06 -5.74 -23.40
N PRO A 195 17.85 -6.79 -23.09
CA PRO A 195 17.39 -8.17 -23.25
C PRO A 195 16.08 -8.41 -22.51
N LEU A 196 15.15 -9.14 -23.15
CA LEU A 196 13.84 -9.42 -22.57
C LEU A 196 13.94 -10.10 -21.19
N GLU A 197 14.89 -11.01 -21.03
CA GLU A 197 15.17 -11.69 -19.76
C GLU A 197 15.48 -10.68 -18.64
N ALA A 198 16.42 -9.78 -18.89
CA ALA A 198 16.81 -8.75 -17.93
C ALA A 198 15.64 -7.78 -17.59
N ALA A 199 14.81 -7.45 -18.59
CA ALA A 199 13.64 -6.59 -18.42
C ALA A 199 12.56 -7.29 -17.58
N LEU A 200 12.29 -8.59 -17.83
CA LEU A 200 11.33 -9.38 -17.04
C LEU A 200 11.82 -9.59 -15.61
N GLU A 201 13.08 -9.95 -15.39
CA GLU A 201 13.65 -10.07 -14.05
C GLU A 201 13.60 -8.74 -13.27
N ALA A 202 13.89 -7.63 -13.95
CA ALA A 202 13.77 -6.31 -13.33
C ALA A 202 12.31 -6.01 -12.93
N MET A 203 11.32 -6.43 -13.73
CA MET A 203 9.91 -6.35 -13.39
C MET A 203 9.58 -7.23 -12.17
N GLY A 204 10.04 -8.50 -12.13
CA GLY A 204 9.87 -9.39 -10.98
C GLY A 204 10.37 -8.76 -9.69
N ARG A 205 11.61 -8.24 -9.71
CA ARG A 205 12.17 -7.51 -8.57
C ARG A 205 11.32 -6.30 -8.17
N ARG A 206 10.82 -5.49 -9.11
CA ARG A 206 10.00 -4.30 -8.82
C ARG A 206 8.66 -4.65 -8.17
N VAL A 207 7.98 -5.69 -8.69
CA VAL A 207 6.63 -6.08 -8.23
C VAL A 207 6.69 -6.90 -6.94
N GLY A 208 7.61 -7.86 -6.86
CA GLY A 208 7.80 -8.75 -5.71
C GLY A 208 6.61 -9.68 -5.48
N SER A 209 6.04 -10.25 -6.56
CA SER A 209 4.97 -11.23 -6.52
C SER A 209 5.51 -12.60 -6.90
N ALA A 210 5.31 -13.61 -6.03
CA ALA A 210 5.74 -14.97 -6.28
C ALA A 210 5.08 -15.59 -7.53
N ASP A 211 3.82 -15.24 -7.80
CA ASP A 211 3.11 -15.69 -8.99
C ASP A 211 3.70 -15.09 -10.28
N LEU A 212 4.17 -13.83 -10.21
CA LEU A 212 4.90 -13.20 -11.31
C LEU A 212 6.27 -13.87 -11.53
N ASP A 213 7.01 -14.18 -10.47
CA ASP A 213 8.30 -14.85 -10.57
C ASP A 213 8.15 -16.24 -11.18
N LEU A 214 7.09 -16.99 -10.84
CA LEU A 214 6.73 -18.25 -11.48
C LEU A 214 6.50 -18.08 -12.99
N MET A 215 5.74 -17.06 -13.39
CA MET A 215 5.49 -16.76 -14.80
C MET A 215 6.78 -16.42 -15.54
N ILE A 216 7.61 -15.53 -14.99
CA ILE A 216 8.89 -15.14 -15.60
C ILE A 216 9.77 -16.35 -15.81
N THR A 217 9.96 -17.17 -14.77
CA THR A 217 10.77 -18.38 -14.84
C THR A 217 10.25 -19.34 -15.93
N SER A 218 8.93 -19.53 -15.99
CA SER A 218 8.30 -20.40 -16.98
C SER A 218 8.50 -19.88 -18.42
N VAL A 219 8.39 -18.57 -18.63
CA VAL A 219 8.64 -17.94 -19.93
C VAL A 219 10.09 -18.11 -20.35
N LEU A 220 11.05 -17.89 -19.45
CA LEU A 220 12.47 -18.01 -19.75
C LEU A 220 12.85 -19.45 -20.11
N ILE A 221 12.41 -20.43 -19.30
CA ILE A 221 12.64 -21.85 -19.59
C ILE A 221 12.03 -22.23 -20.93
N GLN A 222 10.79 -21.83 -21.21
CA GLN A 222 10.11 -22.22 -22.45
C GLN A 222 10.75 -21.59 -23.69
N ARG A 223 11.41 -20.46 -23.57
CA ARG A 223 12.17 -19.85 -24.66
C ARG A 223 13.48 -20.60 -24.96
N GLU A 224 14.10 -21.19 -23.94
CA GLU A 224 15.33 -21.98 -24.11
C GLU A 224 15.04 -23.39 -24.67
N VAL A 225 14.05 -24.07 -24.09
CA VAL A 225 13.72 -25.47 -24.43
C VAL A 225 12.84 -25.56 -25.68
N GLY A 226 12.07 -24.52 -25.96
CA GLY A 226 11.03 -24.53 -26.99
C GLY A 226 9.75 -25.19 -26.48
N GLY A 227 8.66 -24.99 -27.21
CA GLY A 227 7.36 -25.60 -26.91
C GLY A 227 6.20 -24.58 -26.92
N ASN A 228 5.04 -25.01 -26.43
CA ASN A 228 3.82 -24.18 -26.47
C ASN A 228 3.74 -23.25 -25.28
N LEU A 229 4.34 -22.06 -25.41
CA LEU A 229 4.32 -21.03 -24.37
C LEU A 229 2.88 -20.59 -24.02
N ALA A 230 1.98 -20.50 -25.02
CA ALA A 230 0.60 -20.10 -24.78
C ALA A 230 -0.12 -21.06 -23.82
N GLN A 231 0.08 -22.38 -24.02
CA GLN A 231 -0.51 -23.39 -23.14
C GLN A 231 -0.01 -23.31 -21.70
N ILE A 232 1.27 -23.04 -21.51
CA ILE A 232 1.86 -22.91 -20.17
C ILE A 232 1.32 -21.66 -19.46
N LEU A 233 1.24 -20.54 -20.18
CA LEU A 233 0.71 -19.31 -19.61
C LEU A 233 -0.77 -19.43 -19.23
N ASP A 234 -1.58 -20.14 -20.03
CA ASP A 234 -2.96 -20.45 -19.65
C ASP A 234 -3.03 -21.28 -18.37
N ASN A 235 -2.28 -22.37 -18.30
CA ASN A 235 -2.30 -23.24 -17.12
C ASN A 235 -1.90 -22.47 -15.84
N ILE A 236 -0.91 -21.60 -15.94
CA ILE A 236 -0.51 -20.72 -14.81
C ILE A 236 -1.62 -19.72 -14.51
N GLY A 237 -2.22 -19.11 -15.54
CA GLY A 237 -3.32 -18.16 -15.41
C GLY A 237 -4.52 -18.78 -14.68
N ASP A 238 -4.94 -19.97 -15.13
CA ASP A 238 -6.04 -20.73 -14.52
C ASP A 238 -5.76 -21.06 -13.04
N THR A 239 -4.51 -21.48 -12.75
CA THR A 239 -4.09 -21.78 -11.37
C THR A 239 -4.16 -20.54 -10.47
N ILE A 240 -3.72 -19.39 -10.97
CA ILE A 240 -3.77 -18.13 -10.23
C ILE A 240 -5.22 -17.69 -10.02
N GLN A 241 -6.07 -17.77 -11.05
CA GLN A 241 -7.48 -17.40 -10.96
C GLN A 241 -8.23 -18.29 -9.96
N GLU A 242 -7.99 -19.60 -9.98
CA GLU A 242 -8.61 -20.54 -9.04
C GLU A 242 -8.17 -20.26 -7.59
N ARG A 243 -6.88 -19.97 -7.36
CA ARG A 243 -6.39 -19.55 -6.05
C ARG A 243 -7.05 -18.28 -5.56
N ILE A 244 -7.21 -17.29 -6.42
CA ILE A 244 -7.88 -16.01 -6.09
C ILE A 244 -9.35 -16.26 -5.76
N ARG A 245 -10.01 -17.10 -6.55
CA ARG A 245 -11.42 -17.49 -6.33
C ARG A 245 -11.59 -18.17 -4.98
N MET A 246 -10.77 -19.18 -4.66
CA MET A 246 -10.79 -19.85 -3.36
C MET A 246 -10.58 -18.88 -2.20
N LYS A 247 -9.62 -17.95 -2.31
CA LYS A 247 -9.41 -16.93 -1.28
C LYS A 247 -10.63 -16.03 -1.08
N ARG A 248 -11.31 -15.63 -2.14
CA ARG A 248 -12.54 -14.83 -2.07
C ARG A 248 -13.68 -15.63 -1.42
N GLU A 249 -13.81 -16.88 -1.74
CA GLU A 249 -14.84 -17.77 -1.16
C GLU A 249 -14.62 -17.98 0.33
N ILE A 250 -13.41 -18.30 0.76
CA ILE A 250 -13.03 -18.39 2.18
C ILE A 250 -13.30 -17.05 2.89
N PHE A 251 -12.94 -15.93 2.27
CA PHE A 251 -13.23 -14.62 2.83
C PHE A 251 -14.72 -14.37 3.01
N ALA A 252 -15.56 -14.78 2.05
CA ALA A 252 -17.01 -14.65 2.12
C ALA A 252 -17.60 -15.55 3.22
N LEU A 253 -17.20 -16.82 3.28
CA LEU A 253 -17.65 -17.78 4.30
C LEU A 253 -17.26 -17.37 5.73
N THR A 254 -16.07 -16.78 5.88
CA THR A 254 -15.58 -16.32 7.20
C THR A 254 -16.05 -14.91 7.58
N ALA A 255 -16.72 -14.18 6.66
CA ALA A 255 -17.16 -12.81 6.90
C ALA A 255 -18.10 -12.68 8.10
N GLN A 256 -19.03 -13.63 8.28
CA GLN A 256 -19.97 -13.67 9.41
C GLN A 256 -19.21 -13.83 10.74
N GLY A 257 -18.25 -14.74 10.80
CA GLY A 257 -17.43 -14.94 12.01
C GLY A 257 -16.61 -13.71 12.38
N ARG A 258 -16.02 -13.03 11.36
CA ARG A 258 -15.30 -11.76 11.55
C ARG A 258 -16.20 -10.64 12.05
N LEU A 259 -17.39 -10.53 11.47
CA LEU A 259 -18.36 -9.51 11.91
C LEU A 259 -18.79 -9.75 13.37
N SER A 260 -19.09 -11.01 13.72
CA SER A 260 -19.44 -11.38 15.11
C SER A 260 -18.30 -11.07 16.08
N ALA A 261 -17.05 -11.39 15.72
CA ALA A 261 -15.89 -11.07 16.53
C ALA A 261 -15.72 -9.55 16.76
N TRP A 262 -15.94 -8.75 15.71
CA TRP A 262 -15.91 -7.28 15.80
C TRP A 262 -17.00 -6.73 16.71
N VAL A 263 -18.22 -7.24 16.57
CA VAL A 263 -19.35 -6.81 17.42
C VAL A 263 -19.08 -7.15 18.89
N LEU A 264 -18.59 -8.36 19.18
CA LEU A 264 -18.24 -8.76 20.54
C LEU A 264 -17.12 -7.88 21.11
N LEU A 265 -16.07 -7.58 20.34
CA LEU A 265 -14.96 -6.73 20.77
C LEU A 265 -15.39 -5.29 21.07
N VAL A 266 -16.31 -4.72 20.30
CA VAL A 266 -16.76 -3.34 20.46
C VAL A 266 -17.81 -3.20 21.58
N LEU A 267 -18.56 -4.23 21.87
CA LEU A 267 -19.69 -4.21 22.80
C LEU A 267 -19.34 -3.67 24.20
N PRO A 268 -18.26 -4.10 24.88
CA PRO A 268 -17.92 -3.58 26.21
C PRO A 268 -17.59 -2.09 26.19
N PHE A 269 -16.94 -1.59 25.12
CA PHE A 269 -16.61 -0.17 24.99
C PHE A 269 -17.88 0.67 24.78
N VAL A 270 -18.83 0.16 23.98
CA VAL A 270 -20.15 0.80 23.81
C VAL A 270 -20.91 0.83 25.13
N MET A 271 -20.89 -0.28 25.89
CA MET A 271 -21.53 -0.35 27.21
C MET A 271 -20.87 0.60 28.22
N ALA A 272 -19.54 0.69 28.22
CA ALA A 272 -18.81 1.63 29.07
C ALA A 272 -19.16 3.08 28.73
N LEU A 273 -19.25 3.43 27.45
CA LEU A 273 -19.66 4.75 26.98
C LEU A 273 -21.12 5.06 27.39
N PHE A 274 -22.02 4.06 27.25
CA PHE A 274 -23.41 4.20 27.69
C PHE A 274 -23.51 4.45 29.20
N MET A 275 -22.78 3.67 30.01
CA MET A 275 -22.70 3.88 31.46
C MET A 275 -22.13 5.25 31.81
N TYR A 276 -21.11 5.71 31.09
CA TYR A 276 -20.52 7.06 31.30
C TYR A 276 -21.54 8.17 31.08
N ILE A 277 -22.41 8.06 30.08
CA ILE A 277 -23.41 9.09 29.75
C ILE A 277 -24.60 9.04 30.71
N PHE A 278 -25.12 7.84 30.99
CA PHE A 278 -26.40 7.72 31.72
C PHE A 278 -26.25 7.44 33.21
N LYS A 279 -25.14 6.83 33.65
CA LYS A 279 -24.90 6.42 35.04
C LYS A 279 -23.42 6.58 35.43
N PRO A 280 -22.87 7.79 35.39
CA PRO A 280 -21.44 8.03 35.66
C PRO A 280 -20.99 7.55 37.04
N GLU A 281 -21.86 7.65 38.04
CA GLU A 281 -21.54 7.21 39.42
C GLU A 281 -21.24 5.72 39.50
N GLN A 282 -22.00 4.88 38.76
CA GLN A 282 -21.77 3.43 38.73
C GLN A 282 -20.48 3.05 38.02
N LEU A 283 -20.12 3.77 36.97
CA LEU A 283 -18.87 3.57 36.29
C LEU A 283 -17.67 3.97 37.15
N MET A 284 -17.79 5.08 37.92
CA MET A 284 -16.74 5.51 38.83
C MET A 284 -16.52 4.50 39.96
N ILE A 285 -17.57 3.95 40.57
CA ILE A 285 -17.44 2.86 41.55
C ILE A 285 -16.66 1.67 40.98
N LEU A 286 -16.96 1.29 39.72
CA LEU A 286 -16.26 0.20 39.06
C LEU A 286 -14.77 0.48 38.83
N LEU A 287 -14.40 1.74 38.63
CA LEU A 287 -13.03 2.18 38.40
C LEU A 287 -12.26 2.45 39.70
N ASP A 288 -12.93 2.92 40.76
CA ASP A 288 -12.30 3.32 42.01
C ASP A 288 -12.13 2.14 42.98
N GLU A 289 -13.06 1.18 42.98
CA GLU A 289 -12.94 0.02 43.85
C GLU A 289 -11.93 -1.03 43.33
N PRO A 290 -11.09 -1.62 44.23
CA PRO A 290 -10.09 -2.61 43.84
C PRO A 290 -10.71 -3.87 43.22
N VAL A 291 -11.90 -4.29 43.68
CA VAL A 291 -12.64 -5.42 43.13
C VAL A 291 -13.14 -5.13 41.72
N GLY A 292 -13.64 -3.92 41.47
CA GLY A 292 -14.07 -3.46 40.14
C GLY A 292 -12.93 -3.45 39.12
N ARG A 293 -11.77 -2.90 39.51
CA ARG A 293 -10.59 -2.90 38.65
C ARG A 293 -10.07 -4.29 38.32
N MET A 294 -10.07 -5.22 39.30
CA MET A 294 -9.72 -6.62 39.02
C MET A 294 -10.70 -7.28 38.03
N ALA A 295 -12.00 -7.06 38.22
CA ALA A 295 -13.03 -7.56 37.31
C ALA A 295 -12.86 -7.04 35.89
N LEU A 296 -12.58 -5.73 35.72
CA LEU A 296 -12.31 -5.13 34.41
C LEU A 296 -11.06 -5.70 33.75
N MET A 297 -9.96 -5.91 34.52
CA MET A 297 -8.73 -6.50 33.95
C MET A 297 -8.94 -7.93 33.51
N ILE A 298 -9.67 -8.73 34.32
CA ILE A 298 -9.98 -10.12 33.94
C ILE A 298 -10.88 -10.17 32.72
N SER A 299 -11.91 -9.30 32.67
CA SER A 299 -12.81 -9.22 31.51
C SER A 299 -12.05 -8.84 30.23
N LEU A 300 -11.20 -7.81 30.29
CA LEU A 300 -10.40 -7.40 29.14
C LEU A 300 -9.40 -8.50 28.69
N PHE A 301 -8.83 -9.22 29.63
CA PHE A 301 -7.96 -10.36 29.33
C PHE A 301 -8.72 -11.48 28.63
N LEU A 302 -9.89 -11.87 29.15
CA LEU A 302 -10.75 -12.89 28.53
C LEU A 302 -11.24 -12.47 27.14
N GLU A 303 -11.55 -11.21 26.96
CA GLU A 303 -11.96 -10.65 25.67
C GLU A 303 -10.82 -10.74 24.64
N LEU A 304 -9.60 -10.37 25.02
CA LEU A 304 -8.42 -10.49 24.15
C LEU A 304 -8.14 -11.96 23.78
N VAL A 305 -8.24 -12.88 24.75
CA VAL A 305 -8.07 -14.31 24.49
C VAL A 305 -9.16 -14.80 23.52
N GLY A 306 -10.42 -14.44 23.75
CA GLY A 306 -11.52 -14.77 22.86
C GLY A 306 -11.32 -14.26 21.44
N TYR A 307 -10.88 -13.01 21.30
CA TYR A 307 -10.57 -12.42 20.00
C TYR A 307 -9.45 -13.17 19.26
N VAL A 308 -8.35 -13.49 19.96
CA VAL A 308 -7.23 -14.24 19.37
C VAL A 308 -7.66 -15.65 18.92
N VAL A 309 -8.49 -16.33 19.72
CA VAL A 309 -9.03 -17.66 19.38
C VAL A 309 -9.90 -17.56 18.13
N ILE A 310 -10.82 -16.60 18.07
CA ILE A 310 -11.66 -16.40 16.89
C ILE A 310 -10.82 -16.08 15.66
N GLN A 311 -9.84 -15.20 15.78
CA GLN A 311 -8.93 -14.89 14.67
C GLN A 311 -8.19 -16.15 14.17
N LYS A 312 -7.73 -17.01 15.07
CA LYS A 312 -7.04 -18.23 14.71
C LYS A 312 -7.93 -19.23 13.99
N ILE A 313 -9.21 -19.34 14.39
CA ILE A 313 -10.20 -20.22 13.74
C ILE A 313 -10.58 -19.68 12.35
N VAL A 314 -10.71 -18.37 12.21
CA VAL A 314 -11.14 -17.70 10.97
C VAL A 314 -9.98 -17.56 9.96
N HIS A 315 -8.72 -17.59 10.43
CA HIS A 315 -7.56 -17.49 9.57
C HIS A 315 -7.18 -18.86 8.99
N ILE A 316 -7.61 -19.11 7.76
CA ILE A 316 -7.26 -20.30 6.99
C ILE A 316 -6.19 -19.90 5.99
N ASP A 317 -4.97 -20.46 6.13
CA ASP A 317 -3.88 -20.28 5.17
C ASP A 317 -4.15 -21.12 3.90
N VAL A 318 -4.25 -20.44 2.74
CA VAL A 318 -4.39 -21.03 1.39
C VAL A 318 -3.36 -20.46 0.45
#